data_1e11aa1d7ef0bb93a3a10f8a428a6835
#
_entry.id   1e11aa1d7ef0bb93a3a10f8a428a6835
#
_cell.length_a   1.000
_cell.length_b   1.000
_cell.length_c   1.000
_cell.angle_alpha   90.00
_cell.angle_beta   90.00
_cell.angle_gamma   90.00
#
_symmetry.space_group_name_H-M   'P 1'
#
loop_
_entity.id
_entity.type
_entity.pdbx_description
1 polymer ?
#
loop_
_entity_poly.entity_id
_entity_poly.type
_entity_poly.pdbx_seq_one_letter_code
_entity_poly.pdbx_strand_id
1 'polypeptide(L)'
;VTCDEAVIINPGAVDNEGKPLPRLAAIDCGVKHNILRELAQRFEVVWCPATTTFDEILKWEPDSFFASNGPGDPAHSGAATTARDSLAAAVRAGLPVMGICLGHQLMGLAAGLRTYKLRYGHRGANQPVVDLETGRVYITSQNHGFAVEDPDKGMLAPHPSGACSARGSNELEAPFKVRYVNANDRTVEGLDLIGKRAFTIQYHPEACPGPHDASPLFDRFASMVDDHLAG
;
A
#
# COMPACT_ATOMS: atom_id res chain seq x y z
N VAL A 1 -10.23 -13.37 6.55
CA VAL A 1 -11.48 -12.83 6.01
C VAL A 1 -11.13 -12.04 4.76
N THR A 2 -10.81 -12.74 3.71
CA THR A 2 -10.55 -12.21 2.36
C THR A 2 -11.68 -12.70 1.44
N CYS A 3 -11.85 -12.08 0.27
CA CYS A 3 -12.79 -12.60 -0.74
C CYS A 3 -12.30 -13.95 -1.29
N ASP A 4 -13.23 -14.83 -1.62
CA ASP A 4 -12.92 -16.15 -2.18
C ASP A 4 -12.76 -16.11 -3.70
N GLU A 5 -13.43 -15.15 -4.35
CA GLU A 5 -13.43 -14.93 -5.80
C GLU A 5 -13.30 -13.43 -6.10
N ALA A 6 -12.83 -13.10 -7.30
CA ALA A 6 -12.78 -11.71 -7.75
C ALA A 6 -14.20 -11.15 -7.96
N VAL A 7 -14.46 -9.97 -7.40
CA VAL A 7 -15.77 -9.29 -7.45
C VAL A 7 -15.57 -7.85 -7.89
N ILE A 8 -16.42 -7.38 -8.81
CA ILE A 8 -16.47 -5.96 -9.16
C ILE A 8 -17.39 -5.24 -8.16
N ILE A 9 -16.83 -4.28 -7.45
CA ILE A 9 -17.58 -3.33 -6.65
C ILE A 9 -17.95 -2.17 -7.57
N ASN A 10 -19.22 -1.75 -7.57
CA ASN A 10 -19.73 -0.63 -8.39
C ASN A 10 -19.49 -0.78 -9.91
N PRO A 11 -19.92 -1.89 -10.55
CA PRO A 11 -19.72 -2.09 -11.98
C PRO A 11 -20.37 -0.99 -12.82
N GLY A 12 -19.61 -0.48 -13.81
CA GLY A 12 -20.08 0.59 -14.69
C GLY A 12 -20.18 1.96 -14.02
N ALA A 13 -19.46 2.18 -12.93
CA ALA A 13 -19.44 3.47 -12.24
C ALA A 13 -18.92 4.59 -13.15
N VAL A 14 -19.52 5.76 -13.02
CA VAL A 14 -19.17 6.97 -13.75
C VAL A 14 -18.91 8.12 -12.80
N ASP A 15 -18.13 9.10 -13.25
CA ASP A 15 -17.94 10.35 -12.53
C ASP A 15 -19.15 11.30 -12.65
N ASN A 16 -19.04 12.50 -12.12
CA ASN A 16 -20.10 13.51 -12.13
C ASN A 16 -20.42 14.04 -13.55
N GLU A 17 -19.55 13.79 -14.51
CA GLU A 17 -19.70 14.19 -15.92
C GLU A 17 -20.21 13.01 -16.79
N GLY A 18 -20.40 11.84 -16.21
CA GLY A 18 -20.85 10.62 -16.89
C GLY A 18 -19.74 9.85 -17.59
N LYS A 19 -18.46 10.16 -17.33
CA LYS A 19 -17.31 9.42 -17.86
C LYS A 19 -17.08 8.18 -16.99
N PRO A 20 -16.81 7.00 -17.58
CA PRO A 20 -16.46 5.80 -16.83
C PRO A 20 -15.27 6.04 -15.90
N LEU A 21 -15.39 5.57 -14.65
CA LEU A 21 -14.27 5.60 -13.70
C LEU A 21 -13.18 4.62 -14.14
N PRO A 22 -11.89 4.96 -13.90
CA PRO A 22 -10.78 4.04 -14.14
C PRO A 22 -10.95 2.74 -13.36
N ARG A 23 -10.47 1.62 -13.92
CA ARG A 23 -10.55 0.31 -13.26
C ARG A 23 -9.34 0.06 -12.38
N LEU A 24 -9.60 -0.28 -11.13
CA LEU A 24 -8.60 -0.59 -10.13
C LEU A 24 -8.63 -2.07 -9.76
N ALA A 25 -7.52 -2.79 -9.95
CA ALA A 25 -7.34 -4.11 -9.35
C ALA A 25 -6.88 -3.97 -7.90
N ALA A 26 -7.69 -4.40 -6.95
CA ALA A 26 -7.41 -4.34 -5.52
C ALA A 26 -7.17 -5.74 -4.94
N ILE A 27 -5.94 -6.05 -4.55
CA ILE A 27 -5.58 -7.31 -3.89
C ILE A 27 -5.98 -7.25 -2.42
N ASP A 28 -6.78 -8.23 -2.01
CA ASP A 28 -7.31 -8.39 -0.65
C ASP A 28 -6.38 -9.21 0.25
N CYS A 29 -5.53 -8.55 0.99
CA CYS A 29 -4.71 -9.17 2.03
C CYS A 29 -5.38 -9.19 3.41
N GLY A 30 -6.63 -8.79 3.51
CA GLY A 30 -7.41 -8.57 4.74
C GLY A 30 -7.91 -7.12 4.83
N VAL A 31 -8.48 -6.64 3.73
CA VAL A 31 -8.84 -5.24 3.54
C VAL A 31 -9.92 -4.76 4.51
N LYS A 32 -9.74 -3.57 5.08
CA LYS A 32 -10.82 -2.88 5.78
C LYS A 32 -11.85 -2.36 4.78
N HIS A 33 -13.12 -2.67 5.02
CA HIS A 33 -14.21 -2.24 4.12
C HIS A 33 -14.24 -0.73 3.86
N ASN A 34 -13.74 0.10 4.79
CA ASN A 34 -13.69 1.54 4.56
C ASN A 34 -12.68 1.92 3.47
N ILE A 35 -11.59 1.17 3.30
CA ILE A 35 -10.67 1.35 2.16
C ILE A 35 -11.40 1.11 0.84
N LEU A 36 -12.16 0.01 0.75
CA LEU A 36 -12.95 -0.29 -0.46
C LEU A 36 -13.97 0.81 -0.76
N ARG A 37 -14.61 1.40 0.28
CA ARG A 37 -15.54 2.53 0.12
C ARG A 37 -14.84 3.78 -0.41
N GLU A 38 -13.64 4.10 0.09
CA GLU A 38 -12.85 5.23 -0.40
C GLU A 38 -12.39 5.02 -1.86
N LEU A 39 -11.95 3.82 -2.19
CA LEU A 39 -11.55 3.48 -3.55
C LEU A 39 -12.75 3.49 -4.52
N ALA A 40 -13.90 2.95 -4.11
CA ALA A 40 -15.10 2.89 -4.95
C ALA A 40 -15.73 4.25 -5.28
N GLN A 41 -15.34 5.31 -4.59
CA GLN A 41 -15.73 6.69 -4.95
C GLN A 41 -14.95 7.22 -6.16
N ARG A 42 -13.81 6.61 -6.49
CA ARG A 42 -12.84 7.08 -7.48
C ARG A 42 -12.57 6.10 -8.61
N PHE A 43 -12.91 4.82 -8.40
CA PHE A 43 -12.58 3.72 -9.31
C PHE A 43 -13.73 2.73 -9.44
N GLU A 44 -13.80 2.04 -10.58
CA GLU A 44 -14.44 0.73 -10.66
C GLU A 44 -13.48 -0.29 -10.06
N VAL A 45 -13.82 -0.88 -8.92
CA VAL A 45 -12.89 -1.72 -8.16
C VAL A 45 -13.10 -3.20 -8.46
N VAL A 46 -12.11 -3.87 -9.00
CA VAL A 46 -12.01 -5.33 -9.08
C VAL A 46 -11.33 -5.82 -7.81
N TRP A 47 -12.11 -6.31 -6.87
CA TRP A 47 -11.65 -6.81 -5.58
C TRP A 47 -11.23 -8.27 -5.73
N CYS A 48 -9.93 -8.56 -5.64
CA CYS A 48 -9.31 -9.85 -5.92
C CYS A 48 -8.75 -10.53 -4.66
N PRO A 49 -8.84 -11.85 -4.54
CA PRO A 49 -8.12 -12.60 -3.50
C PRO A 49 -6.62 -12.33 -3.50
N ALA A 50 -5.97 -12.43 -2.33
CA ALA A 50 -4.51 -12.26 -2.20
C ALA A 50 -3.69 -13.28 -3.02
N THR A 51 -4.30 -14.38 -3.42
CA THR A 51 -3.68 -15.44 -4.22
C THR A 51 -3.81 -15.22 -5.73
N THR A 52 -4.45 -14.13 -6.17
CA THR A 52 -4.64 -13.81 -7.59
C THR A 52 -3.29 -13.39 -8.19
N THR A 53 -2.87 -14.09 -9.23
CA THR A 53 -1.64 -13.76 -9.96
C THR A 53 -1.82 -12.54 -10.84
N PHE A 54 -0.71 -11.89 -11.22
CA PHE A 54 -0.78 -10.71 -12.09
C PHE A 54 -1.38 -11.03 -13.47
N ASP A 55 -1.10 -12.22 -14.04
CA ASP A 55 -1.69 -12.65 -15.31
C ASP A 55 -3.22 -12.83 -15.23
N GLU A 56 -3.73 -13.25 -14.07
CA GLU A 56 -5.17 -13.30 -13.82
C GLU A 56 -5.78 -11.90 -13.67
N ILE A 57 -5.06 -10.98 -13.02
CA ILE A 57 -5.46 -9.58 -12.86
C ILE A 57 -5.55 -8.89 -14.22
N LEU A 58 -4.60 -9.13 -15.13
CA LEU A 58 -4.60 -8.53 -16.47
C LEU A 58 -5.85 -8.88 -17.29
N LYS A 59 -6.54 -9.98 -17.01
CA LYS A 59 -7.80 -10.34 -17.69
C LYS A 59 -8.93 -9.36 -17.42
N TRP A 60 -8.80 -8.56 -16.35
CA TRP A 60 -9.75 -7.50 -15.99
C TRP A 60 -9.39 -6.14 -16.62
N GLU A 61 -8.28 -6.06 -17.37
CA GLU A 61 -7.79 -4.83 -18.02
C GLU A 61 -7.74 -3.64 -17.05
N PRO A 62 -7.01 -3.74 -15.92
CA PRO A 62 -6.95 -2.68 -14.94
C PRO A 62 -6.08 -1.51 -15.38
N ASP A 63 -6.51 -0.29 -15.07
CA ASP A 63 -5.75 0.96 -15.26
C ASP A 63 -4.79 1.22 -14.11
N SER A 64 -4.98 0.55 -12.97
CA SER A 64 -4.20 0.76 -11.75
C SER A 64 -4.25 -0.45 -10.80
N PHE A 65 -3.35 -0.48 -9.83
CA PHE A 65 -3.21 -1.58 -8.88
C PHE A 65 -3.14 -1.08 -7.44
N PHE A 66 -3.81 -1.80 -6.55
CA PHE A 66 -3.82 -1.51 -5.11
C PHE A 66 -3.51 -2.77 -4.29
N ALA A 67 -2.56 -2.65 -3.36
CA ALA A 67 -2.28 -3.69 -2.36
C ALA A 67 -2.81 -3.26 -0.99
N SER A 68 -3.74 -4.04 -0.44
CA SER A 68 -4.45 -3.67 0.77
C SER A 68 -3.63 -3.87 2.03
N ASN A 69 -4.16 -3.36 3.14
CA ASN A 69 -3.78 -3.76 4.48
C ASN A 69 -4.10 -5.24 4.71
N GLY A 70 -3.49 -5.81 5.74
CA GLY A 70 -3.76 -7.19 6.16
C GLY A 70 -3.00 -7.58 7.42
N PRO A 71 -3.34 -8.73 8.01
CA PRO A 71 -2.65 -9.26 9.17
C PRO A 71 -1.41 -10.09 8.78
N GLY A 72 -0.58 -10.36 9.77
CA GLY A 72 0.51 -11.34 9.67
C GLY A 72 1.88 -10.74 9.44
N ASP A 73 2.83 -11.62 9.17
CA ASP A 73 4.21 -11.27 8.83
C ASP A 73 4.30 -11.09 7.30
N PRO A 74 4.75 -9.93 6.81
CA PRO A 74 4.85 -9.66 5.37
C PRO A 74 5.82 -10.59 4.63
N ALA A 75 6.81 -11.16 5.33
CA ALA A 75 7.77 -12.09 4.76
C ALA A 75 7.32 -13.56 4.82
N HIS A 76 6.12 -13.83 5.33
CA HIS A 76 5.59 -15.19 5.38
C HIS A 76 5.27 -15.71 3.97
N SER A 77 5.46 -17.02 3.75
CA SER A 77 5.12 -17.68 2.48
C SER A 77 3.61 -17.77 2.24
N GLY A 78 3.21 -18.04 1.01
CA GLY A 78 1.81 -18.22 0.62
C GLY A 78 1.17 -16.96 0.02
N ALA A 79 -0.05 -16.61 0.43
CA ALA A 79 -0.81 -15.51 -0.16
C ALA A 79 -0.06 -14.16 -0.16
N ALA A 80 0.72 -13.86 0.89
CA ALA A 80 1.55 -12.64 0.94
C ALA A 80 2.64 -12.64 -0.15
N THR A 81 3.20 -13.80 -0.49
CA THR A 81 4.18 -13.91 -1.59
C THR A 81 3.52 -13.63 -2.93
N THR A 82 2.36 -14.25 -3.22
CA THR A 82 1.64 -13.99 -4.47
C THR A 82 1.23 -12.53 -4.60
N ALA A 83 0.69 -11.93 -3.53
CA ALA A 83 0.33 -10.52 -3.51
C ALA A 83 1.54 -9.59 -3.75
N ARG A 84 2.71 -9.90 -3.17
CA ARG A 84 3.96 -9.17 -3.41
C ARG A 84 4.41 -9.29 -4.86
N ASP A 85 4.39 -10.49 -5.41
CA ASP A 85 4.85 -10.77 -6.78
C ASP A 85 3.92 -10.09 -7.81
N SER A 86 2.60 -10.10 -7.58
CA SER A 86 1.62 -9.37 -8.38
C SER A 86 1.80 -7.85 -8.30
N LEU A 87 2.06 -7.31 -7.10
CA LEU A 87 2.38 -5.91 -6.89
C LEU A 87 3.65 -5.51 -7.64
N ALA A 88 4.72 -6.31 -7.54
CA ALA A 88 5.97 -6.06 -8.24
C ALA A 88 5.78 -6.11 -9.77
N ALA A 89 4.98 -7.05 -10.27
CA ALA A 89 4.65 -7.15 -11.69
C ALA A 89 3.85 -5.92 -12.18
N ALA A 90 2.89 -5.43 -11.40
CA ALA A 90 2.13 -4.22 -11.71
C ALA A 90 3.04 -2.98 -11.84
N VAL A 91 4.00 -2.81 -10.90
CA VAL A 91 4.99 -1.72 -10.98
C VAL A 91 5.88 -1.85 -12.22
N ARG A 92 6.34 -3.06 -12.55
CA ARG A 92 7.15 -3.31 -13.76
C ARG A 92 6.36 -3.05 -15.04
N ALA A 93 5.08 -3.40 -15.07
CA ALA A 93 4.17 -3.11 -16.18
C ALA A 93 3.86 -1.61 -16.35
N GLY A 94 4.28 -0.76 -15.41
CA GLY A 94 4.09 0.69 -15.47
C GLY A 94 2.73 1.17 -14.95
N LEU A 95 1.92 0.29 -14.39
CA LEU A 95 0.65 0.68 -13.77
C LEU A 95 0.89 1.61 -12.57
N PRO A 96 0.02 2.59 -12.34
CA PRO A 96 -0.05 3.30 -11.07
C PRO A 96 -0.35 2.34 -9.92
N VAL A 97 0.46 2.41 -8.84
CA VAL A 97 0.35 1.49 -7.70
C VAL A 97 0.28 2.24 -6.38
N MET A 98 -0.67 1.87 -5.53
CA MET A 98 -0.73 2.29 -4.14
C MET A 98 -0.75 1.07 -3.20
N GLY A 99 -0.03 1.15 -2.07
CA GLY A 99 -0.05 0.12 -1.03
C GLY A 99 -0.30 0.70 0.36
N ILE A 100 -1.17 0.04 1.14
CA ILE A 100 -1.50 0.45 2.52
C ILE A 100 -1.10 -0.64 3.51
N CYS A 101 -0.41 -0.27 4.58
CA CYS A 101 -0.03 -1.10 5.73
C CYS A 101 0.73 -2.37 5.29
N LEU A 102 0.08 -3.53 5.18
CA LEU A 102 0.73 -4.73 4.63
C LEU A 102 1.20 -4.50 3.19
N GLY A 103 0.41 -3.82 2.34
CA GLY A 103 0.81 -3.46 0.98
C GLY A 103 2.07 -2.59 0.91
N HIS A 104 2.28 -1.70 1.88
CA HIS A 104 3.54 -0.95 2.04
C HIS A 104 4.72 -1.89 2.36
N GLN A 105 4.51 -2.84 3.26
CA GLN A 105 5.55 -3.80 3.65
C GLN A 105 5.91 -4.75 2.50
N LEU A 106 4.92 -5.19 1.73
CA LEU A 106 5.12 -6.01 0.52
C LEU A 106 5.91 -5.23 -0.55
N MET A 107 5.62 -3.94 -0.73
CA MET A 107 6.39 -3.06 -1.62
C MET A 107 7.83 -2.93 -1.16
N GLY A 108 8.07 -2.73 0.14
CA GLY A 108 9.41 -2.68 0.72
C GLY A 108 10.20 -3.96 0.43
N LEU A 109 9.57 -5.12 0.61
CA LEU A 109 10.18 -6.42 0.27
C LEU A 109 10.45 -6.55 -1.23
N ALA A 110 9.54 -6.16 -2.10
CA ALA A 110 9.73 -6.17 -3.55
C ALA A 110 10.85 -5.21 -3.99
N ALA A 111 11.08 -4.12 -3.26
CA ALA A 111 12.21 -3.19 -3.46
C ALA A 111 13.53 -3.68 -2.85
N GLY A 112 13.59 -4.88 -2.28
CA GLY A 112 14.79 -5.46 -1.68
C GLY A 112 15.10 -5.01 -0.26
N LEU A 113 14.21 -4.25 0.38
CA LEU A 113 14.32 -3.87 1.77
C LEU A 113 13.97 -5.04 2.70
N ARG A 114 14.30 -4.89 3.96
CA ARG A 114 13.86 -5.82 5.01
C ARG A 114 12.61 -5.29 5.68
N THR A 115 11.80 -6.22 6.17
CA THR A 115 10.82 -5.91 7.20
C THR A 115 11.28 -6.47 8.53
N TYR A 116 10.87 -5.84 9.62
CA TYR A 116 11.23 -6.28 10.97
C TYR A 116 10.09 -6.06 11.95
N LYS A 117 10.06 -6.88 12.99
CA LYS A 117 9.07 -6.76 14.03
C LYS A 117 9.43 -5.65 15.01
N LEU A 118 8.53 -4.70 15.19
CA LEU A 118 8.63 -3.66 16.19
C LEU A 118 8.46 -4.25 17.61
N ARG A 119 9.16 -3.68 18.58
CA ARG A 119 9.07 -4.12 19.97
C ARG A 119 7.66 -4.06 20.53
N TYR A 120 6.94 -2.97 20.22
CA TYR A 120 5.57 -2.73 20.73
C TYR A 120 4.56 -2.62 19.58
N GLY A 121 4.99 -2.29 18.38
CA GLY A 121 4.15 -1.91 17.26
C GLY A 121 3.52 -0.52 17.43
N HIS A 122 2.90 -0.01 16.38
CA HIS A 122 2.14 1.24 16.43
C HIS A 122 0.66 0.92 16.41
N ARG A 123 -0.06 1.39 17.42
CA ARG A 123 -1.52 1.18 17.56
C ARG A 123 -2.17 2.42 18.12
N GLY A 124 -3.31 2.77 17.53
CA GLY A 124 -4.11 3.93 17.94
C GLY A 124 -4.32 4.95 16.84
N ALA A 125 -5.14 5.96 17.13
CA ALA A 125 -5.55 7.00 16.20
C ALA A 125 -4.81 8.34 16.44
N ASN A 126 -3.66 8.31 17.11
CA ASN A 126 -2.89 9.48 17.54
C ASN A 126 -1.41 9.37 17.20
N GLN A 127 -1.06 8.67 16.14
CA GLN A 127 0.33 8.48 15.73
C GLN A 127 0.77 9.61 14.79
N PRO A 128 1.75 10.45 15.20
CA PRO A 128 2.21 11.54 14.37
C PRO A 128 3.20 11.03 13.30
N VAL A 129 2.96 11.43 12.06
CA VAL A 129 3.79 11.10 10.90
C VAL A 129 4.24 12.38 10.21
N VAL A 130 5.54 12.47 9.94
CA VAL A 130 6.15 13.59 9.23
C VAL A 130 6.29 13.27 7.75
N ASP A 131 5.78 14.12 6.89
CA ASP A 131 6.12 14.16 5.48
C ASP A 131 7.49 14.85 5.32
N LEU A 132 8.48 14.10 4.88
CA LEU A 132 9.87 14.61 4.76
C LEU A 132 10.05 15.60 3.61
N GLU A 133 9.12 15.67 2.67
CA GLU A 133 9.20 16.61 1.56
C GLU A 133 8.62 17.97 1.92
N THR A 134 7.51 17.98 2.64
CA THR A 134 6.81 19.22 3.00
C THR A 134 7.08 19.69 4.42
N GLY A 135 7.61 18.82 5.29
CA GLY A 135 7.76 19.05 6.73
C GLY A 135 6.43 19.00 7.51
N ARG A 136 5.31 18.73 6.83
CA ARG A 136 3.99 18.66 7.48
C ARG A 136 3.88 17.42 8.36
N VAL A 137 3.20 17.59 9.50
CA VAL A 137 2.87 16.48 10.40
C VAL A 137 1.38 16.15 10.25
N TYR A 138 1.11 14.86 10.07
CA TYR A 138 -0.24 14.27 10.03
C TYR A 138 -0.46 13.48 11.30
N ILE A 139 -1.65 13.56 11.87
CA ILE A 139 -2.05 12.62 12.91
C ILE A 139 -2.74 11.46 12.22
N THR A 140 -2.27 10.25 12.47
CA THR A 140 -2.67 9.06 11.72
C THR A 140 -3.24 7.96 12.60
N SER A 141 -4.07 7.11 12.01
CA SER A 141 -4.52 5.85 12.60
C SER A 141 -3.58 4.73 12.19
N GLN A 142 -3.08 3.96 13.17
CA GLN A 142 -2.14 2.88 12.93
C GLN A 142 -2.53 1.62 13.69
N ASN A 143 -2.24 0.46 13.08
CA ASN A 143 -2.37 -0.85 13.73
C ASN A 143 -1.43 -1.85 13.04
N HIS A 144 -0.14 -1.76 13.33
CA HIS A 144 0.85 -2.68 12.77
C HIS A 144 1.92 -3.06 13.78
N GLY A 145 2.48 -4.27 13.59
CA GLY A 145 3.55 -4.81 14.42
C GLY A 145 4.87 -4.99 13.65
N PHE A 146 4.86 -4.76 12.35
CA PHE A 146 6.04 -4.83 11.48
C PHE A 146 6.27 -3.48 10.83
N ALA A 147 7.53 -3.20 10.48
CA ALA A 147 7.95 -1.99 9.75
C ALA A 147 8.98 -2.36 8.68
N VAL A 148 9.13 -1.47 7.70
CA VAL A 148 10.16 -1.55 6.68
C VAL A 148 11.44 -0.90 7.21
N GLU A 149 12.62 -1.49 6.94
CA GLU A 149 13.90 -0.88 7.31
C GLU A 149 14.11 0.45 6.58
N ASP A 150 14.71 1.41 7.27
CA ASP A 150 15.20 2.62 6.62
C ASP A 150 16.48 2.25 5.86
N PRO A 151 16.58 2.46 4.53
CA PRO A 151 17.73 2.06 3.73
C PRO A 151 19.03 2.75 4.18
N ASP A 152 18.92 3.97 4.75
CA ASP A 152 20.06 4.77 5.17
C ASP A 152 20.44 4.52 6.65
N LYS A 153 19.48 4.15 7.48
CA LYS A 153 19.65 4.04 8.94
C LYS A 153 19.46 2.62 9.49
N GLY A 154 18.99 1.70 8.64
CA GLY A 154 18.70 0.33 9.04
C GLY A 154 17.41 0.18 9.83
N MET A 155 17.35 -0.85 10.67
CA MET A 155 16.16 -1.16 11.49
C MET A 155 16.13 -0.30 12.75
N LEU A 156 15.05 0.45 12.92
CA LEU A 156 14.83 1.29 14.10
C LEU A 156 14.02 0.53 15.15
N ALA A 157 14.48 0.53 16.40
CA ALA A 157 13.81 -0.07 17.53
C ALA A 157 13.28 -1.53 17.31
N PRO A 158 14.11 -2.47 16.82
CA PRO A 158 13.67 -3.83 16.54
C PRO A 158 13.23 -4.57 17.82
N HIS A 159 12.40 -5.60 17.63
CA HIS A 159 12.00 -6.46 18.74
C HIS A 159 13.23 -7.18 19.34
N PRO A 160 13.33 -7.32 20.68
CA PRO A 160 14.48 -7.96 21.35
C PRO A 160 14.75 -9.41 20.90
N SER A 161 13.74 -10.12 20.38
CA SER A 161 13.92 -11.48 19.86
C SER A 161 14.72 -11.52 18.55
N GLY A 162 15.10 -10.37 17.97
CA GLY A 162 15.78 -10.32 16.68
C GLY A 162 14.94 -10.86 15.52
N ALA A 163 13.62 -11.01 15.71
CA ALA A 163 12.72 -11.48 14.66
C ALA A 163 12.73 -10.46 13.51
N CYS A 164 13.64 -10.66 12.58
CA CYS A 164 13.76 -9.95 11.33
C CYS A 164 13.12 -10.83 10.26
N SER A 165 12.19 -10.28 9.52
CA SER A 165 11.72 -10.92 8.31
C SER A 165 12.87 -11.00 7.30
N ALA A 166 12.81 -11.94 6.39
CA ALA A 166 13.81 -12.08 5.35
C ALA A 166 13.97 -10.78 4.55
N ARG A 167 15.16 -10.55 4.03
CA ARG A 167 15.38 -9.49 3.04
C ARG A 167 14.59 -9.83 1.78
N GLY A 168 13.92 -8.84 1.20
CA GLY A 168 13.22 -8.99 -0.07
C GLY A 168 14.17 -9.20 -1.24
N SER A 169 13.63 -9.67 -2.35
CA SER A 169 14.27 -9.68 -3.66
C SER A 169 14.14 -8.29 -4.26
N ASN A 170 15.19 -7.70 -4.82
CA ASN A 170 15.10 -6.40 -5.52
C ASN A 170 14.47 -6.60 -6.92
N GLU A 171 13.18 -6.94 -6.95
CA GLU A 171 12.44 -7.22 -8.18
C GLU A 171 12.03 -5.97 -8.95
N LEU A 172 12.00 -4.82 -8.27
CA LEU A 172 11.50 -3.58 -8.87
C LEU A 172 12.54 -2.86 -9.70
N GLU A 173 13.84 -3.10 -9.43
CA GLU A 173 14.97 -2.42 -10.10
C GLU A 173 14.79 -0.88 -10.18
N ALA A 174 14.01 -0.33 -9.25
CA ALA A 174 13.68 1.08 -9.19
C ALA A 174 14.19 1.68 -7.88
N PRO A 175 14.81 2.87 -7.93
CA PRO A 175 15.16 3.58 -6.72
C PRO A 175 13.89 4.06 -6.01
N PHE A 176 13.96 4.19 -4.69
CA PHE A 176 12.88 4.69 -3.86
C PHE A 176 13.43 5.73 -2.89
N LYS A 177 12.55 6.55 -2.34
CA LYS A 177 12.85 7.45 -1.22
C LYS A 177 11.86 7.20 -0.09
N VAL A 178 12.36 7.32 1.14
CA VAL A 178 11.48 7.41 2.31
C VAL A 178 10.78 8.75 2.27
N ARG A 179 9.45 8.71 2.16
CA ARG A 179 8.60 9.90 2.12
C ARG A 179 8.06 10.27 3.49
N TYR A 180 7.58 9.27 4.23
CA TYR A 180 6.95 9.47 5.51
C TYR A 180 7.68 8.72 6.60
N VAL A 181 7.80 9.34 7.78
CA VAL A 181 8.38 8.73 8.98
C VAL A 181 7.55 9.04 10.22
N ASN A 182 7.50 8.11 11.16
CA ASN A 182 6.91 8.37 12.47
C ASN A 182 7.70 9.44 13.21
N ALA A 183 7.01 10.44 13.79
CA ALA A 183 7.66 11.53 14.46
C ALA A 183 8.32 11.12 15.78
N ASN A 184 7.84 10.06 16.44
CA ASN A 184 8.32 9.63 17.74
C ASN A 184 9.59 8.78 17.66
N ASP A 185 9.65 7.80 16.74
CA ASP A 185 10.73 6.83 16.67
C ASP A 185 11.43 6.73 15.31
N ARG A 186 10.99 7.54 14.33
CA ARG A 186 11.54 7.60 12.98
C ARG A 186 11.36 6.33 12.15
N THR A 187 10.46 5.43 12.55
CA THR A 187 10.06 4.28 11.73
C THR A 187 9.57 4.75 10.35
N VAL A 188 9.91 4.00 9.31
CA VAL A 188 9.45 4.29 7.94
C VAL A 188 7.95 4.10 7.85
N GLU A 189 7.26 5.15 7.41
CA GLU A 189 5.80 5.20 7.32
C GLU A 189 5.31 5.38 5.88
N GLY A 190 6.23 5.45 4.92
CA GLY A 190 5.87 5.49 3.51
C GLY A 190 7.06 5.65 2.57
N LEU A 191 6.88 5.09 1.38
CA LEU A 191 7.86 5.08 0.29
C LEU A 191 7.25 5.65 -0.98
N ASP A 192 8.02 6.47 -1.70
CA ASP A 192 7.78 6.83 -3.10
C ASP A 192 8.80 6.13 -3.99
N LEU A 193 8.38 5.49 -5.08
CA LEU A 193 9.29 4.91 -6.07
C LEU A 193 9.67 5.97 -7.10
N ILE A 194 10.98 6.18 -7.27
CA ILE A 194 11.50 7.20 -8.17
C ILE A 194 11.40 6.70 -9.62
N GLY A 195 10.80 7.52 -10.49
CA GLY A 195 10.62 7.15 -11.91
C GLY A 195 9.50 6.12 -12.17
N LYS A 196 8.73 5.79 -11.14
CA LYS A 196 7.54 4.93 -11.24
C LYS A 196 6.33 5.64 -10.65
N ARG A 197 5.16 5.34 -11.17
CA ARG A 197 3.88 5.81 -10.60
C ARG A 197 3.47 4.92 -9.43
N ALA A 198 4.26 4.92 -8.35
CA ALA A 198 4.01 4.06 -7.21
C ALA A 198 4.40 4.73 -5.88
N PHE A 199 3.51 4.66 -4.90
CA PHE A 199 3.78 5.06 -3.52
C PHE A 199 3.07 4.17 -2.52
N THR A 200 3.56 4.17 -1.30
CA THR A 200 2.97 3.36 -0.22
C THR A 200 3.00 4.08 1.12
N ILE A 201 2.07 3.71 1.99
CA ILE A 201 1.95 4.23 3.35
C ILE A 201 1.72 3.09 4.35
N GLN A 202 2.32 3.22 5.53
CA GLN A 202 2.21 2.22 6.60
C GLN A 202 0.93 2.42 7.43
N TYR A 203 0.46 3.65 7.56
CA TYR A 203 -0.72 4.02 8.33
C TYR A 203 -2.02 3.88 7.52
N HIS A 204 -3.15 4.12 8.18
CA HIS A 204 -4.49 3.92 7.64
C HIS A 204 -5.14 5.27 7.26
N PRO A 205 -5.09 5.70 5.98
CA PRO A 205 -5.65 6.99 5.55
C PRO A 205 -7.18 6.98 5.55
N GLU A 206 -7.79 5.80 5.49
CA GLU A 206 -9.24 5.60 5.54
C GLU A 206 -9.80 5.86 6.95
N ALA A 207 -8.94 5.98 7.96
CA ALA A 207 -9.31 6.16 9.36
C ALA A 207 -10.39 5.16 9.86
N CYS A 208 -11.46 5.65 10.43
CA CYS A 208 -12.64 4.90 10.86
C CYS A 208 -12.36 3.73 11.84
N PRO A 209 -12.11 4.04 13.13
CA PRO A 209 -12.05 5.38 13.74
C PRO A 209 -10.69 6.06 13.50
N GLY A 210 -10.69 7.38 13.56
CA GLY A 210 -9.46 8.17 13.57
C GLY A 210 -9.55 9.47 12.79
N PRO A 211 -8.44 10.24 12.77
CA PRO A 211 -8.35 11.49 12.05
C PRO A 211 -8.37 11.28 10.52
N HIS A 212 -8.90 12.25 9.80
CA HIS A 212 -9.01 12.24 8.34
C HIS A 212 -7.88 13.00 7.64
N ASP A 213 -6.83 13.38 8.35
CA ASP A 213 -5.72 14.19 7.83
C ASP A 213 -5.05 13.54 6.60
N ALA A 214 -5.08 12.21 6.53
CA ALA A 214 -4.45 11.42 5.49
C ALA A 214 -5.40 11.03 4.34
N SER A 215 -6.69 11.31 4.41
CA SER A 215 -7.67 10.96 3.36
C SER A 215 -7.31 11.53 1.97
N PRO A 216 -6.64 12.70 1.82
CA PRO A 216 -6.20 13.20 0.52
C PRO A 216 -5.24 12.30 -0.25
N LEU A 217 -4.69 11.25 0.40
CA LEU A 217 -3.83 10.28 -0.29
C LEU A 217 -4.58 9.41 -1.31
N PHE A 218 -5.89 9.19 -1.11
CA PHE A 218 -6.72 8.55 -2.12
C PHE A 218 -6.91 9.46 -3.35
N ASP A 219 -7.03 10.77 -3.15
CA ASP A 219 -7.11 11.74 -4.26
C ASP A 219 -5.76 11.85 -4.99
N ARG A 220 -4.62 11.82 -4.26
CA ARG A 220 -3.28 11.72 -4.86
C ARG A 220 -3.17 10.48 -5.76
N PHE A 221 -3.70 9.34 -5.32
CA PHE A 221 -3.68 8.12 -6.12
C PHE A 221 -4.56 8.24 -7.36
N ALA A 222 -5.78 8.76 -7.24
CA ALA A 222 -6.67 8.99 -8.37
C ALA A 222 -6.04 9.92 -9.40
N SER A 223 -5.48 11.08 -8.98
CA SER A 223 -4.78 11.99 -9.88
C SER A 223 -3.60 11.33 -10.61
N MET A 224 -2.85 10.45 -9.92
CA MET A 224 -1.75 9.70 -10.54
C MET A 224 -2.24 8.72 -11.62
N VAL A 225 -3.43 8.16 -11.45
CA VAL A 225 -4.08 7.29 -12.47
C VAL A 225 -4.58 8.12 -13.63
N ASP A 226 -5.22 9.26 -13.38
CA ASP A 226 -5.68 10.18 -14.43
C ASP A 226 -4.50 10.68 -15.29
N ASP A 227 -3.38 11.06 -14.67
CA ASP A 227 -2.16 11.46 -15.39
C ASP A 227 -1.56 10.31 -16.22
N HIS A 228 -1.72 9.06 -15.75
CA HIS A 228 -1.28 7.88 -16.51
C HIS A 228 -2.14 7.65 -17.75
N LEU A 229 -3.44 7.85 -17.65
CA LEU A 229 -4.38 7.66 -18.77
C LEU A 229 -4.36 8.80 -19.79
N ALA A 230 -3.89 9.98 -19.39
CA ALA A 230 -3.80 11.14 -20.25
C ALA A 230 -2.54 11.19 -21.12
N GLY A 231 -1.50 10.44 -20.79
CA GLY A 231 -0.20 10.55 -21.44
C GLY A 231 0.59 9.34 -21.68
#